data_ed5f7349f8c17d4a6fce5f0f9213dbad
#
_entry.id   ed5f7349f8c17d4a6fce5f0f9213dbad
#
_cell.length_a   1.000
_cell.length_b   1.000
_cell.length_c   1.000
_cell.angle_alpha   90.00
_cell.angle_beta   90.00
_cell.angle_gamma   90.00
#
_symmetry.space_group_name_H-M   'P 1'
#
loop_
_entity.id
_entity.type
_entity.pdbx_description
1 polymer ?
#
loop_
_entity_poly.entity_id
_entity_poly.type
_entity_poly.pdbx_seq_one_letter_code
_entity_poly.pdbx_strand_id
1 'polypeptide(L)'
;MTMAILPKHLLDGEDMQESDFFRHPIGTGPYKLESWDAGQSIVMVKNEDYYLGSPKIDKVIFKIVEDDNTQAVQLQSGEIDMALLDPKNAQSFKDAEDYTCYDMTTSDYRGIMFNFGNDYWTENKDIIPAVCYGIDRQAIIDAVLLGQGMPAYGPLQRNIYNDENVEHYDYNPEKAKEILENAGCTMDDDGFYERNGEEIGFVISVMSGEQDRIDIAQAAAQQLQEIGINCTVDIPAQMDWGGQMACLIGWGSPFDADDHTYKVFGTGKGANYSGYSNEKVDEYLTLARQYEDQETRAKYYDLFQEELAKDPAYAFICYIDANYVADSDIKGISEKTVLGHHGVGIFWNIQEWEIVK
;
A
#
# COMPACT_ATOMS: atom_id res chain seq x y z
N MET A 1 7.61 13.34 -12.78
CA MET A 1 6.40 13.18 -13.62
C MET A 1 5.96 11.75 -13.47
N THR A 2 4.77 11.53 -12.94
CA THR A 2 4.22 10.20 -12.63
C THR A 2 3.29 9.65 -13.72
N MET A 3 3.02 10.44 -14.76
CA MET A 3 2.19 10.04 -15.90
C MET A 3 3.05 9.62 -17.07
N ALA A 4 2.64 8.55 -17.77
CA ALA A 4 3.25 8.14 -19.02
C ALA A 4 3.06 9.21 -20.11
N ILE A 5 4.10 9.44 -20.90
CA ILE A 5 4.03 10.31 -22.09
C ILE A 5 3.50 9.46 -23.25
N LEU A 6 2.30 9.78 -23.71
CA LEU A 6 1.64 9.06 -24.78
C LEU A 6 2.01 9.60 -26.17
N PRO A 7 2.09 8.74 -27.22
CA PRO A 7 2.46 9.16 -28.56
C PRO A 7 1.29 9.88 -29.26
N LYS A 8 1.35 11.22 -29.31
CA LYS A 8 0.32 12.05 -29.93
C LYS A 8 -0.07 11.58 -31.34
N HIS A 9 0.93 11.24 -32.16
CA HIS A 9 0.72 10.85 -33.56
C HIS A 9 -0.10 9.57 -33.77
N LEU A 10 -0.30 8.79 -32.71
CA LEU A 10 -1.14 7.57 -32.74
C LEU A 10 -2.49 7.76 -32.05
N LEU A 11 -2.60 8.76 -31.19
CA LEU A 11 -3.75 8.91 -30.30
C LEU A 11 -4.52 10.22 -30.53
N ASP A 12 -4.02 11.13 -31.37
CA ASP A 12 -4.68 12.42 -31.63
C ASP A 12 -6.00 12.19 -32.38
N GLY A 13 -7.12 12.48 -31.70
CA GLY A 13 -8.45 12.29 -32.23
C GLY A 13 -9.08 10.91 -31.97
N GLU A 14 -8.35 9.99 -31.32
CA GLU A 14 -8.89 8.69 -30.90
C GLU A 14 -9.65 8.81 -29.56
N ASP A 15 -10.68 7.95 -29.38
CA ASP A 15 -11.26 7.73 -28.06
C ASP A 15 -10.31 6.88 -27.22
N MET A 16 -9.77 7.48 -26.15
CA MET A 16 -8.76 6.85 -25.30
C MET A 16 -9.31 5.59 -24.56
N GLN A 17 -10.62 5.45 -24.39
CA GLN A 17 -11.22 4.30 -23.74
C GLN A 17 -11.41 3.11 -24.70
N GLU A 18 -11.54 3.39 -26.00
CA GLU A 18 -11.77 2.39 -27.04
C GLU A 18 -10.57 2.12 -27.92
N SER A 19 -9.46 2.88 -27.74
CA SER A 19 -8.28 2.79 -28.60
C SER A 19 -7.56 1.45 -28.48
N ASP A 20 -7.33 0.79 -29.60
CA ASP A 20 -6.56 -0.46 -29.71
C ASP A 20 -5.09 -0.29 -29.33
N PHE A 21 -4.61 0.95 -29.25
CA PHE A 21 -3.27 1.28 -28.79
C PHE A 21 -2.90 0.63 -27.44
N PHE A 22 -3.84 0.57 -26.50
CA PHE A 22 -3.58 0.00 -25.18
C PHE A 22 -3.44 -1.53 -25.18
N ARG A 23 -3.85 -2.18 -26.26
CA ARG A 23 -3.61 -3.62 -26.49
C ARG A 23 -2.33 -3.86 -27.30
N HIS A 24 -1.89 -2.89 -28.06
CA HIS A 24 -0.70 -2.93 -28.93
C HIS A 24 0.18 -1.69 -28.70
N PRO A 25 0.66 -1.45 -27.45
CA PRO A 25 1.36 -0.23 -27.09
C PRO A 25 2.69 -0.11 -27.83
N ILE A 26 2.98 1.11 -28.27
CA ILE A 26 4.30 1.51 -28.77
C ILE A 26 4.92 2.46 -27.74
N GLY A 27 6.09 2.13 -27.24
CA GLY A 27 6.80 2.90 -26.23
C GLY A 27 8.29 3.05 -26.54
N THR A 28 9.01 3.68 -25.62
CA THR A 28 10.45 3.90 -25.68
C THR A 28 11.23 3.02 -24.70
N GLY A 29 10.58 2.02 -24.14
CA GLY A 29 11.16 1.12 -23.12
C GLY A 29 12.18 0.10 -23.64
N PRO A 30 12.85 -0.62 -22.73
CA PRO A 30 13.83 -1.64 -23.08
C PRO A 30 13.24 -2.88 -23.75
N TYR A 31 11.94 -3.09 -23.62
CA TYR A 31 11.24 -4.22 -24.24
C TYR A 31 10.03 -3.74 -25.05
N LYS A 32 9.68 -4.53 -26.07
CA LYS A 32 8.52 -4.36 -26.96
C LYS A 32 7.52 -5.48 -26.71
N LEU A 33 6.22 -5.18 -26.74
CA LEU A 33 5.18 -6.18 -26.66
C LEU A 33 5.22 -7.10 -27.90
N GLU A 34 5.35 -8.40 -27.69
CA GLU A 34 5.22 -9.45 -28.72
C GLU A 34 3.80 -9.99 -28.79
N SER A 35 3.24 -10.37 -27.63
CA SER A 35 1.86 -10.86 -27.52
C SER A 35 1.29 -10.63 -26.13
N TRP A 36 -0.04 -10.50 -26.06
CA TRP A 36 -0.79 -10.41 -24.82
C TRP A 36 -2.00 -11.35 -24.89
N ASP A 37 -1.92 -12.44 -24.14
CA ASP A 37 -3.04 -13.38 -23.91
C ASP A 37 -3.72 -12.98 -22.59
N ALA A 38 -4.89 -12.35 -22.71
CA ALA A 38 -5.59 -11.75 -21.57
C ALA A 38 -5.94 -12.80 -20.49
N GLY A 39 -5.55 -12.53 -19.25
CA GLY A 39 -5.75 -13.45 -18.13
C GLY A 39 -4.73 -14.58 -18.03
N GLN A 40 -3.76 -14.68 -18.95
CA GLN A 40 -2.77 -15.76 -18.96
C GLN A 40 -1.31 -15.23 -18.95
N SER A 41 -0.94 -14.44 -19.96
CA SER A 41 0.45 -14.00 -20.08
C SER A 41 0.64 -12.75 -20.93
N ILE A 42 1.76 -12.05 -20.69
CA ILE A 42 2.28 -10.98 -21.53
C ILE A 42 3.70 -11.39 -21.94
N VAL A 43 3.97 -11.42 -23.24
CA VAL A 43 5.29 -11.72 -23.81
C VAL A 43 5.93 -10.47 -24.36
N MET A 44 7.12 -10.18 -23.91
CA MET A 44 7.90 -9.03 -24.32
C MET A 44 9.26 -9.46 -24.86
N VAL A 45 9.69 -8.84 -25.95
CA VAL A 45 11.00 -9.06 -26.58
C VAL A 45 11.86 -7.83 -26.45
N LYS A 46 13.18 -8.01 -26.36
CA LYS A 46 14.12 -6.89 -26.21
C LYS A 46 13.99 -5.87 -27.33
N ASN A 47 14.15 -4.62 -26.99
CA ASN A 47 14.30 -3.51 -27.92
C ASN A 47 15.80 -3.30 -28.20
N GLU A 48 16.26 -3.78 -29.36
CA GLU A 48 17.67 -3.66 -29.75
C GLU A 48 18.12 -2.21 -29.92
N ASP A 49 17.17 -1.29 -30.20
CA ASP A 49 17.40 0.14 -30.39
C ASP A 49 17.16 0.95 -29.12
N TYR A 50 17.11 0.30 -27.93
CA TYR A 50 16.89 1.02 -26.69
C TYR A 50 18.02 2.00 -26.39
N TYR A 51 17.67 3.25 -26.04
CA TYR A 51 18.61 4.37 -25.95
C TYR A 51 19.67 4.24 -24.84
N LEU A 52 19.44 3.39 -23.82
CA LEU A 52 20.43 3.06 -22.78
C LEU A 52 21.19 1.76 -23.08
N GLY A 53 21.04 1.19 -24.28
CA GLY A 53 21.65 -0.06 -24.69
C GLY A 53 20.66 -1.24 -24.72
N SER A 54 20.88 -2.17 -25.65
CA SER A 54 20.02 -3.35 -25.80
C SER A 54 20.04 -4.21 -24.55
N PRO A 55 18.88 -4.67 -24.03
CA PRO A 55 18.82 -5.62 -22.92
C PRO A 55 19.60 -6.91 -23.24
N LYS A 56 20.18 -7.52 -22.21
CA LYS A 56 20.91 -8.79 -22.33
C LYS A 56 19.97 -9.99 -22.40
N ILE A 57 18.82 -9.92 -21.74
CA ILE A 57 17.78 -10.96 -21.78
C ILE A 57 16.92 -10.74 -23.02
N ASP A 58 16.81 -11.75 -23.88
CA ASP A 58 16.12 -11.64 -25.16
C ASP A 58 14.60 -11.49 -25.04
N LYS A 59 14.02 -12.20 -24.06
CA LYS A 59 12.55 -12.31 -23.88
C LYS A 59 12.19 -12.35 -22.40
N VAL A 60 11.12 -11.65 -22.04
CA VAL A 60 10.50 -11.67 -20.70
C VAL A 60 9.05 -12.08 -20.86
N ILE A 61 8.61 -13.04 -20.06
CA ILE A 61 7.24 -13.55 -20.05
C ILE A 61 6.65 -13.30 -18.66
N PHE A 62 5.64 -12.45 -18.58
CA PHE A 62 4.85 -12.29 -17.37
C PHE A 62 3.70 -13.29 -17.40
N LYS A 63 3.71 -14.27 -16.50
CA LYS A 63 2.59 -15.18 -16.27
C LYS A 63 1.65 -14.60 -15.22
N ILE A 64 0.34 -14.70 -15.46
CA ILE A 64 -0.68 -14.31 -14.48
C ILE A 64 -1.01 -15.56 -13.67
N VAL A 65 -0.64 -15.54 -12.39
CA VAL A 65 -0.90 -16.61 -11.41
C VAL A 65 -1.49 -15.96 -10.17
N GLU A 66 -2.75 -16.23 -9.88
CA GLU A 66 -3.53 -15.51 -8.85
C GLU A 66 -3.21 -15.97 -7.41
N ASP A 67 -2.69 -17.17 -7.24
CA ASP A 67 -2.48 -17.80 -5.92
C ASP A 67 -0.98 -17.87 -5.58
N ASP A 68 -0.58 -17.28 -4.46
CA ASP A 68 0.81 -17.18 -4.00
C ASP A 68 1.46 -18.54 -3.75
N ASN A 69 0.70 -19.53 -3.22
CA ASN A 69 1.24 -20.88 -3.05
C ASN A 69 1.52 -21.54 -4.41
N THR A 70 0.66 -21.26 -5.40
CA THR A 70 0.86 -21.74 -6.77
C THR A 70 2.10 -21.08 -7.40
N GLN A 71 2.31 -19.79 -7.18
CA GLN A 71 3.52 -19.08 -7.62
C GLN A 71 4.77 -19.71 -7.01
N ALA A 72 4.78 -19.96 -5.69
CA ALA A 72 5.90 -20.60 -5.00
C ALA A 72 6.21 -22.00 -5.55
N VAL A 73 5.18 -22.81 -5.83
CA VAL A 73 5.35 -24.15 -6.44
C VAL A 73 5.90 -24.06 -7.87
N GLN A 74 5.41 -23.13 -8.68
CA GLN A 74 5.92 -22.92 -10.04
C GLN A 74 7.38 -22.46 -10.05
N LEU A 75 7.76 -21.59 -9.10
CA LEU A 75 9.15 -21.19 -8.93
C LEU A 75 10.03 -22.38 -8.54
N GLN A 76 9.61 -23.21 -7.57
CA GLN A 76 10.34 -24.41 -7.16
C GLN A 76 10.49 -25.46 -8.28
N SER A 77 9.49 -25.54 -9.17
CA SER A 77 9.54 -26.48 -10.31
C SER A 77 10.33 -25.96 -11.51
N GLY A 78 10.76 -24.68 -11.48
CA GLY A 78 11.41 -24.02 -12.61
C GLY A 78 10.46 -23.68 -13.76
N GLU A 79 9.15 -23.61 -13.50
CA GLU A 79 8.17 -23.13 -14.49
C GLU A 79 8.17 -21.61 -14.63
N ILE A 80 8.62 -20.91 -13.59
CA ILE A 80 8.90 -19.47 -13.58
C ILE A 80 10.25 -19.23 -12.92
N ASP A 81 10.93 -18.16 -13.33
CA ASP A 81 12.28 -17.82 -12.89
C ASP A 81 12.29 -16.78 -11.76
N MET A 82 11.16 -16.09 -11.53
CA MET A 82 11.02 -15.05 -10.51
C MET A 82 9.56 -14.87 -10.12
N ALA A 83 9.32 -14.62 -8.84
CA ALA A 83 8.00 -14.28 -8.29
C ALA A 83 8.08 -13.22 -7.21
N LEU A 84 7.00 -12.45 -7.03
CA LEU A 84 6.70 -11.70 -5.82
C LEU A 84 5.87 -12.61 -4.92
N LEU A 85 6.37 -12.95 -3.75
CA LEU A 85 5.72 -13.87 -2.82
C LEU A 85 5.33 -13.17 -1.52
N ASP A 86 4.30 -13.67 -0.84
CA ASP A 86 4.05 -13.31 0.53
C ASP A 86 5.23 -13.70 1.46
N PRO A 87 5.35 -13.10 2.66
CA PRO A 87 6.48 -13.37 3.56
C PRO A 87 6.63 -14.85 3.94
N LYS A 88 5.53 -15.58 4.09
CA LYS A 88 5.52 -17.00 4.49
C LYS A 88 6.05 -17.89 3.37
N ASN A 89 5.61 -17.67 2.15
CA ASN A 89 6.07 -18.44 0.98
C ASN A 89 7.54 -18.08 0.67
N ALA A 90 7.93 -16.81 0.74
CA ALA A 90 9.31 -16.38 0.52
C ALA A 90 10.30 -17.01 1.52
N GLN A 91 9.86 -17.25 2.78
CA GLN A 91 10.69 -17.87 3.81
C GLN A 91 11.24 -19.25 3.39
N SER A 92 10.49 -20.00 2.58
CA SER A 92 10.91 -21.33 2.12
C SER A 92 12.12 -21.34 1.18
N PHE A 93 12.47 -20.17 0.62
CA PHE A 93 13.58 -20.00 -0.32
C PHE A 93 14.83 -19.38 0.29
N LYS A 94 14.74 -18.84 1.54
CA LYS A 94 15.84 -18.08 2.14
C LYS A 94 17.16 -18.87 2.33
N ASP A 95 17.05 -20.16 2.55
CA ASP A 95 18.21 -21.05 2.75
C ASP A 95 18.56 -21.88 1.51
N ALA A 96 17.90 -21.65 0.38
CA ALA A 96 18.11 -22.43 -0.85
C ALA A 96 19.19 -21.75 -1.73
N GLU A 97 20.25 -22.49 -2.10
CA GLU A 97 21.38 -21.98 -2.89
C GLU A 97 20.97 -21.57 -4.33
N ASP A 98 19.91 -22.20 -4.86
CA ASP A 98 19.45 -21.99 -6.23
C ASP A 98 18.62 -20.71 -6.38
N TYR A 99 18.30 -20.01 -5.28
CA TYR A 99 17.48 -18.81 -5.31
C TYR A 99 18.15 -17.64 -4.59
N THR A 100 17.77 -16.43 -5.00
CA THR A 100 18.12 -15.18 -4.32
C THR A 100 16.81 -14.50 -3.88
N CYS A 101 16.71 -14.23 -2.58
CA CYS A 101 15.59 -13.48 -2.01
C CYS A 101 15.94 -12.00 -1.93
N TYR A 102 15.07 -11.14 -2.42
CA TYR A 102 15.18 -9.69 -2.40
C TYR A 102 14.05 -9.13 -1.54
N ASP A 103 14.36 -8.80 -0.28
CA ASP A 103 13.42 -8.13 0.63
C ASP A 103 13.46 -6.61 0.33
N MET A 104 12.62 -6.19 -0.61
CA MET A 104 12.65 -4.83 -1.17
C MET A 104 11.79 -3.88 -0.36
N THR A 105 12.38 -2.78 0.10
CA THR A 105 11.63 -1.70 0.74
C THR A 105 10.61 -1.11 -0.22
N THR A 106 9.36 -0.93 0.25
CA THR A 106 8.31 -0.26 -0.52
C THR A 106 7.83 1.00 0.17
N SER A 107 7.17 1.90 -0.56
CA SER A 107 6.41 3.01 0.01
C SER A 107 4.97 2.62 0.37
N ASP A 108 4.65 1.34 0.29
CA ASP A 108 3.29 0.80 0.44
C ASP A 108 2.94 0.61 1.91
N TYR A 109 2.04 1.44 2.44
CA TYR A 109 1.54 1.31 3.80
C TYR A 109 0.20 0.60 3.86
N ARG A 110 -0.10 0.04 5.03
CA ARG A 110 -1.41 -0.49 5.41
C ARG A 110 -1.96 0.31 6.57
N GLY A 111 -3.27 0.58 6.53
CA GLY A 111 -3.97 1.27 7.61
C GLY A 111 -5.47 1.01 7.55
N ILE A 112 -6.11 1.16 8.70
CA ILE A 112 -7.57 1.16 8.82
C ILE A 112 -8.04 2.54 8.40
N MET A 113 -8.70 2.63 7.24
CA MET A 113 -9.37 3.83 6.74
C MET A 113 -10.75 3.93 7.39
N PHE A 114 -11.05 5.04 8.02
CA PHE A 114 -12.39 5.32 8.56
C PHE A 114 -13.27 5.94 7.47
N ASN A 115 -14.53 5.51 7.39
CA ASN A 115 -15.47 6.08 6.43
C ASN A 115 -16.29 7.20 7.09
N PHE A 116 -15.86 8.45 6.93
CA PHE A 116 -16.56 9.63 7.48
C PHE A 116 -17.90 9.94 6.78
N GLY A 117 -18.25 9.23 5.74
CA GLY A 117 -19.58 9.21 5.17
C GLY A 117 -20.58 8.32 5.94
N ASN A 118 -20.08 7.49 6.88
CA ASN A 118 -20.91 6.67 7.75
C ASN A 118 -21.27 7.46 9.03
N ASP A 119 -22.55 7.46 9.41
CA ASP A 119 -23.07 8.20 10.57
C ASP A 119 -22.36 7.84 11.86
N TYR A 120 -21.90 6.61 12.02
CA TYR A 120 -21.15 6.18 13.21
C TYR A 120 -19.92 7.07 13.48
N TRP A 121 -19.13 7.40 12.46
CA TRP A 121 -17.96 8.25 12.64
C TRP A 121 -18.26 9.73 12.80
N THR A 122 -19.46 10.18 12.41
CA THR A 122 -19.92 11.53 12.73
C THR A 122 -20.10 11.72 14.24
N GLU A 123 -20.56 10.69 14.92
CA GLU A 123 -20.81 10.69 16.37
C GLU A 123 -19.60 10.25 17.20
N ASN A 124 -18.71 9.44 16.59
CA ASN A 124 -17.60 8.77 17.28
C ASN A 124 -16.21 9.16 16.78
N LYS A 125 -16.06 10.30 16.10
CA LYS A 125 -14.75 10.75 15.57
C LYS A 125 -13.70 10.96 16.69
N ASP A 126 -14.15 11.37 17.87
CA ASP A 126 -13.32 11.65 19.05
C ASP A 126 -12.64 10.40 19.66
N ILE A 127 -13.12 9.19 19.32
CA ILE A 127 -12.46 7.94 19.76
C ILE A 127 -11.40 7.42 18.79
N ILE A 128 -11.25 7.99 17.60
CA ILE A 128 -10.24 7.54 16.62
C ILE A 128 -8.82 7.52 17.21
N PRO A 129 -8.37 8.50 18.00
CA PRO A 129 -7.09 8.42 18.68
C PRO A 129 -6.95 7.19 19.61
N ALA A 130 -8.04 6.75 20.27
CA ALA A 130 -8.00 5.53 21.08
C ALA A 130 -7.76 4.28 20.22
N VAL A 131 -8.40 4.22 19.03
CA VAL A 131 -8.12 3.14 18.06
C VAL A 131 -6.64 3.17 17.65
N CYS A 132 -6.08 4.35 17.36
CA CYS A 132 -4.68 4.49 16.96
C CYS A 132 -3.68 4.05 18.04
N TYR A 133 -3.94 4.38 19.34
CA TYR A 133 -3.11 3.95 20.48
C TYR A 133 -3.34 2.48 20.86
N GLY A 134 -4.47 1.89 20.51
CA GLY A 134 -4.82 0.49 20.83
C GLY A 134 -4.14 -0.55 19.94
N ILE A 135 -3.41 -0.14 18.90
CA ILE A 135 -2.79 -1.05 17.92
C ILE A 135 -1.30 -1.19 18.18
N ASP A 136 -0.85 -2.38 18.56
CA ASP A 136 0.57 -2.77 18.62
C ASP A 136 1.05 -3.15 17.22
N ARG A 137 1.59 -2.16 16.53
CA ARG A 137 2.08 -2.27 15.15
C ARG A 137 3.20 -3.27 14.99
N GLN A 138 4.15 -3.27 15.95
CA GLN A 138 5.29 -4.17 15.88
C GLN A 138 4.86 -5.63 16.08
N ALA A 139 3.94 -5.89 17.01
CA ALA A 139 3.40 -7.23 17.21
C ALA A 139 2.68 -7.77 15.96
N ILE A 140 1.95 -6.91 15.23
CA ILE A 140 1.32 -7.27 13.96
C ILE A 140 2.38 -7.60 12.90
N ILE A 141 3.41 -6.75 12.75
CA ILE A 141 4.49 -6.97 11.78
C ILE A 141 5.21 -8.30 12.07
N ASP A 142 5.53 -8.56 13.34
CA ASP A 142 6.24 -9.78 13.73
C ASP A 142 5.39 -11.04 13.50
N ALA A 143 4.09 -10.99 13.81
CA ALA A 143 3.19 -12.13 13.72
C ALA A 143 2.72 -12.42 12.29
N VAL A 144 2.38 -11.38 11.52
CA VAL A 144 1.77 -11.51 10.19
C VAL A 144 2.82 -11.43 9.09
N LEU A 145 3.71 -10.44 9.17
CA LEU A 145 4.70 -10.17 8.13
C LEU A 145 6.08 -10.79 8.42
N LEU A 146 6.19 -11.62 9.46
CA LEU A 146 7.44 -12.29 9.87
C LEU A 146 8.62 -11.29 10.06
N GLY A 147 8.31 -10.08 10.53
CA GLY A 147 9.27 -9.00 10.73
C GLY A 147 9.60 -8.18 9.48
N GLN A 148 8.95 -8.45 8.34
CA GLN A 148 9.21 -7.75 7.08
C GLN A 148 8.31 -6.53 6.91
N GLY A 149 8.85 -5.38 7.26
CA GLY A 149 8.14 -4.11 7.25
C GLY A 149 8.58 -3.20 8.36
N MET A 150 7.85 -2.11 8.56
CA MET A 150 8.08 -1.19 9.67
C MET A 150 6.76 -0.57 10.16
N PRO A 151 6.65 -0.18 11.44
CA PRO A 151 5.50 0.55 11.94
C PRO A 151 5.21 1.81 11.13
N ALA A 152 3.92 2.04 10.81
CA ALA A 152 3.46 3.22 10.10
C ALA A 152 2.70 4.16 11.04
N TYR A 153 3.03 5.45 10.98
CA TYR A 153 2.38 6.53 11.72
C TYR A 153 1.87 7.63 10.79
N GLY A 154 2.20 7.54 9.51
CA GLY A 154 1.78 8.50 8.50
C GLY A 154 2.08 7.97 7.08
N PRO A 155 1.65 8.72 6.04
CA PRO A 155 1.70 8.25 4.67
C PRO A 155 3.05 8.47 3.97
N LEU A 156 4.00 9.19 4.58
CA LEU A 156 5.23 9.64 3.93
C LEU A 156 6.53 9.16 4.58
N GLN A 157 6.50 8.20 5.53
CA GLN A 157 7.70 7.78 6.26
C GLN A 157 8.80 7.16 5.37
N ARG A 158 8.45 6.62 4.21
CA ARG A 158 9.40 6.11 3.20
C ARG A 158 9.48 7.03 1.98
N ASN A 159 9.30 8.35 2.19
CA ASN A 159 9.42 9.38 1.19
C ASN A 159 10.44 10.44 1.61
N ILE A 160 10.98 11.20 0.66
CA ILE A 160 11.92 12.31 0.94
C ILE A 160 11.31 13.46 1.74
N TYR A 161 9.98 13.51 1.84
CA TYR A 161 9.22 14.49 2.60
C TYR A 161 8.70 13.93 3.94
N ASN A 162 9.32 12.88 4.48
CA ASN A 162 9.00 12.40 5.82
C ASN A 162 9.31 13.47 6.86
N ASP A 163 8.36 13.73 7.75
CA ASP A 163 8.58 14.53 8.96
C ASP A 163 8.77 13.61 10.16
N GLU A 164 9.98 13.58 10.71
CA GLU A 164 10.33 12.77 11.88
C GLU A 164 9.75 13.34 13.20
N ASN A 165 9.18 14.54 13.19
CA ASN A 165 8.64 15.21 14.39
C ASN A 165 7.11 15.03 14.52
N VAL A 166 6.47 14.33 13.61
CA VAL A 166 5.04 14.02 13.68
C VAL A 166 4.73 13.22 14.95
N GLU A 167 3.65 13.54 15.64
CA GLU A 167 3.19 12.75 16.78
C GLU A 167 2.89 11.32 16.39
N HIS A 168 3.55 10.36 17.06
CA HIS A 168 3.31 8.94 16.88
C HIS A 168 2.25 8.44 17.85
N TYR A 169 1.34 7.65 17.36
CA TYR A 169 0.39 6.87 18.17
C TYR A 169 1.05 5.54 18.57
N ASP A 170 2.09 5.60 19.41
CA ASP A 170 2.74 4.40 19.93
C ASP A 170 1.78 3.59 20.78
N TYR A 171 1.86 2.25 20.69
CA TYR A 171 0.96 1.36 21.43
C TYR A 171 0.90 1.71 22.90
N ASN A 172 -0.28 2.10 23.35
CA ASN A 172 -0.53 2.47 24.74
C ASN A 172 -2.01 2.20 25.11
N PRO A 173 -2.33 0.96 25.51
CA PRO A 173 -3.70 0.57 25.82
C PRO A 173 -4.32 1.38 26.97
N GLU A 174 -3.51 1.81 27.94
CA GLU A 174 -4.03 2.64 29.04
C GLU A 174 -4.44 4.04 28.58
N LYS A 175 -3.63 4.64 27.69
CA LYS A 175 -3.99 5.93 27.07
C LYS A 175 -5.23 5.80 26.15
N ALA A 176 -5.35 4.68 25.44
CA ALA A 176 -6.54 4.40 24.64
C ALA A 176 -7.81 4.35 25.51
N LYS A 177 -7.78 3.64 26.63
CA LYS A 177 -8.89 3.58 27.60
C LYS A 177 -9.21 4.94 28.21
N GLU A 178 -8.17 5.71 28.59
CA GLU A 178 -8.35 7.07 29.11
C GLU A 178 -9.06 7.99 28.08
N ILE A 179 -8.75 7.87 26.80
CA ILE A 179 -9.42 8.63 25.73
C ILE A 179 -10.89 8.24 25.63
N LEU A 180 -11.21 6.92 25.67
CA LEU A 180 -12.59 6.43 25.64
C LEU A 180 -13.39 6.94 26.84
N GLU A 181 -12.82 6.88 28.05
CA GLU A 181 -13.45 7.38 29.28
C GLU A 181 -13.67 8.90 29.22
N ASN A 182 -12.69 9.66 28.74
CA ASN A 182 -12.80 11.11 28.55
C ASN A 182 -13.84 11.49 27.47
N ALA A 183 -14.07 10.60 26.50
CA ALA A 183 -15.14 10.74 25.50
C ALA A 183 -16.53 10.39 26.06
N GLY A 184 -16.62 10.02 27.34
CA GLY A 184 -17.87 9.68 28.01
C GLY A 184 -18.31 8.22 27.82
N CYS A 185 -17.40 7.36 27.39
CA CYS A 185 -17.67 5.92 27.29
C CYS A 185 -17.53 5.27 28.68
N THR A 186 -18.34 4.26 28.94
CA THR A 186 -18.30 3.44 30.17
C THR A 186 -18.23 1.96 29.79
N MET A 187 -17.49 1.17 30.58
CA MET A 187 -17.38 -0.25 30.31
C MET A 187 -18.64 -0.99 30.76
N ASP A 188 -19.17 -1.87 29.94
CA ASP A 188 -20.29 -2.74 30.24
C ASP A 188 -19.87 -4.02 30.97
N ASP A 189 -20.85 -4.90 31.27
CA ASP A 189 -20.62 -6.16 31.98
C ASP A 189 -19.86 -7.21 31.11
N ASP A 190 -19.89 -7.06 29.81
CA ASP A 190 -19.22 -7.95 28.84
C ASP A 190 -17.78 -7.52 28.55
N GLY A 191 -17.36 -6.33 29.03
CA GLY A 191 -16.01 -5.80 28.90
C GLY A 191 -15.79 -4.93 27.69
N PHE A 192 -16.86 -4.44 27.06
CA PHE A 192 -16.80 -3.47 25.99
C PHE A 192 -17.23 -2.08 26.46
N TYR A 193 -16.70 -1.06 25.82
CA TYR A 193 -17.14 0.31 26.07
C TYR A 193 -18.47 0.58 25.38
N GLU A 194 -19.33 1.32 26.06
CA GLU A 194 -20.58 1.86 25.54
C GLU A 194 -20.65 3.37 25.74
N ARG A 195 -21.40 4.06 24.87
CA ARG A 195 -21.71 5.48 24.99
C ARG A 195 -23.18 5.72 24.65
N ASN A 196 -23.93 6.37 25.56
CA ASN A 196 -25.37 6.60 25.42
C ASN A 196 -26.21 5.32 25.25
N GLY A 197 -25.74 4.18 25.75
CA GLY A 197 -26.41 2.87 25.64
C GLY A 197 -26.15 2.15 24.31
N GLU A 198 -25.20 2.64 23.52
CA GLU A 198 -24.73 1.98 22.31
C GLU A 198 -23.28 1.56 22.49
N GLU A 199 -22.97 0.32 22.10
CA GLU A 199 -21.64 -0.26 22.20
C GLU A 199 -20.66 0.45 21.27
N ILE A 200 -19.45 0.74 21.74
CA ILE A 200 -18.36 1.26 20.93
C ILE A 200 -17.74 0.10 20.15
N GLY A 201 -18.06 0.05 18.86
CA GLY A 201 -17.56 -0.99 17.98
C GLY A 201 -17.74 -0.67 16.51
N PHE A 202 -16.95 -1.32 15.67
CA PHE A 202 -17.02 -1.14 14.22
C PHE A 202 -16.50 -2.37 13.47
N VAL A 203 -16.84 -2.44 12.20
CA VAL A 203 -16.39 -3.51 11.29
C VAL A 203 -15.30 -2.99 10.37
N ILE A 204 -14.21 -3.74 10.27
CA ILE A 204 -13.15 -3.52 9.27
C ILE A 204 -13.44 -4.43 8.07
N SER A 205 -13.79 -3.87 6.94
CA SER A 205 -13.99 -4.62 5.70
C SER A 205 -12.66 -4.82 4.96
N VAL A 206 -12.41 -6.05 4.49
CA VAL A 206 -11.22 -6.39 3.69
C VAL A 206 -11.67 -7.21 2.49
N MET A 207 -11.21 -6.88 1.28
CA MET A 207 -11.57 -7.64 0.08
C MET A 207 -11.08 -9.09 0.16
N SER A 208 -11.91 -10.02 -0.30
CA SER A 208 -11.50 -11.42 -0.41
C SER A 208 -10.32 -11.58 -1.38
N GLY A 209 -9.39 -12.48 -1.04
CA GLY A 209 -8.19 -12.75 -1.84
C GLY A 209 -6.95 -11.93 -1.44
N GLU A 210 -7.07 -11.00 -0.49
CA GLU A 210 -5.93 -10.22 0.03
C GLU A 210 -5.54 -10.73 1.44
N GLN A 211 -4.91 -11.92 1.50
CA GLN A 211 -4.71 -12.64 2.76
C GLN A 211 -3.90 -11.84 3.80
N ASP A 212 -2.82 -11.20 3.40
CA ASP A 212 -2.01 -10.37 4.31
C ASP A 212 -2.83 -9.24 4.95
N ARG A 213 -3.71 -8.60 4.18
CA ARG A 213 -4.60 -7.56 4.71
C ARG A 213 -5.65 -8.14 5.65
N ILE A 214 -6.18 -9.33 5.34
CA ILE A 214 -7.13 -10.03 6.21
C ILE A 214 -6.47 -10.33 7.56
N ASP A 215 -5.26 -10.86 7.55
CA ASP A 215 -4.53 -11.24 8.75
C ASP A 215 -4.13 -10.01 9.59
N ILE A 216 -3.70 -8.91 8.95
CA ILE A 216 -3.43 -7.62 9.60
C ILE A 216 -4.71 -7.07 10.26
N ALA A 217 -5.84 -7.09 9.55
CA ALA A 217 -7.11 -6.58 10.08
C ALA A 217 -7.60 -7.41 11.26
N GLN A 218 -7.48 -8.74 11.19
CA GLN A 218 -7.87 -9.64 12.29
C GLN A 218 -7.01 -9.42 13.53
N ALA A 219 -5.69 -9.27 13.35
CA ALA A 219 -4.80 -8.98 14.47
C ALA A 219 -5.10 -7.62 15.11
N ALA A 220 -5.36 -6.58 14.30
CA ALA A 220 -5.74 -5.26 14.80
C ALA A 220 -7.10 -5.30 15.52
N ALA A 221 -8.09 -5.99 14.97
CA ALA A 221 -9.41 -6.15 15.60
C ALA A 221 -9.31 -6.84 16.95
N GLN A 222 -8.49 -7.90 17.06
CA GLN A 222 -8.26 -8.58 18.33
C GLN A 222 -7.65 -7.64 19.38
N GLN A 223 -6.62 -6.85 19.02
CA GLN A 223 -5.99 -5.89 19.92
C GLN A 223 -6.99 -4.82 20.39
N LEU A 224 -7.88 -4.35 19.51
CA LEU A 224 -8.92 -3.40 19.86
C LEU A 224 -9.96 -3.99 20.80
N GLN A 225 -10.32 -5.28 20.65
CA GLN A 225 -11.18 -5.98 21.60
C GLN A 225 -10.54 -6.08 22.99
N GLU A 226 -9.22 -6.30 23.09
CA GLU A 226 -8.48 -6.34 24.36
C GLU A 226 -8.53 -5.01 25.14
N ILE A 227 -8.74 -3.90 24.46
CA ILE A 227 -8.93 -2.58 25.10
C ILE A 227 -10.42 -2.21 25.27
N GLY A 228 -11.35 -3.09 24.90
CA GLY A 228 -12.79 -2.90 25.09
C GLY A 228 -13.52 -2.22 23.92
N ILE A 229 -12.93 -2.17 22.72
CA ILE A 229 -13.63 -1.74 21.51
C ILE A 229 -14.09 -2.99 20.74
N ASN A 230 -15.40 -3.18 20.53
CA ASN A 230 -15.93 -4.32 19.80
C ASN A 230 -15.66 -4.20 18.30
N CYS A 231 -14.42 -4.51 17.90
CA CYS A 231 -13.99 -4.48 16.52
C CYS A 231 -14.05 -5.88 15.91
N THR A 232 -14.65 -5.99 14.72
CA THR A 232 -14.74 -7.23 13.96
C THR A 232 -14.28 -7.05 12.53
N VAL A 233 -14.05 -8.15 11.81
CA VAL A 233 -13.63 -8.13 10.39
C VAL A 233 -14.66 -8.84 9.55
N ASP A 234 -15.04 -8.23 8.43
CA ASP A 234 -15.79 -8.88 7.37
C ASP A 234 -14.98 -8.96 6.07
N ILE A 235 -15.28 -9.97 5.24
CA ILE A 235 -14.52 -10.27 4.02
C ILE A 235 -15.51 -10.35 2.85
N PRO A 236 -16.01 -9.21 2.34
CA PRO A 236 -16.94 -9.20 1.24
C PRO A 236 -16.24 -9.56 -0.09
N ALA A 237 -16.96 -10.26 -0.99
CA ALA A 237 -16.48 -10.53 -2.34
C ALA A 237 -16.36 -9.24 -3.19
N GLN A 238 -17.12 -8.21 -2.84
CA GLN A 238 -17.03 -6.87 -3.45
C GLN A 238 -17.19 -5.83 -2.34
N MET A 239 -16.30 -4.82 -2.35
CA MET A 239 -16.31 -3.75 -1.37
C MET A 239 -17.49 -2.78 -1.63
N ASP A 240 -18.30 -2.56 -0.61
CA ASP A 240 -19.25 -1.44 -0.59
C ASP A 240 -18.55 -0.17 -0.08
N TRP A 241 -17.93 0.57 -0.97
CA TRP A 241 -17.18 1.78 -0.65
C TRP A 241 -18.00 2.90 0.01
N GLY A 242 -19.33 2.86 -0.10
CA GLY A 242 -20.22 3.84 0.51
C GLY A 242 -20.77 3.42 1.87
N GLY A 243 -20.96 2.11 2.08
CA GLY A 243 -21.67 1.57 3.23
C GLY A 243 -20.78 1.00 4.34
N GLN A 244 -19.49 0.64 4.06
CA GLN A 244 -18.61 0.11 5.10
C GLN A 244 -18.37 1.15 6.22
N MET A 245 -18.10 0.68 7.45
CA MET A 245 -17.70 1.55 8.56
C MET A 245 -16.22 1.92 8.48
N ALA A 246 -15.37 0.92 8.23
CA ALA A 246 -13.94 1.09 8.03
C ALA A 246 -13.44 0.01 7.07
N CYS A 247 -12.30 0.23 6.43
CA CYS A 247 -11.66 -0.84 5.66
C CYS A 247 -10.14 -0.82 5.83
N LEU A 248 -9.51 -2.00 5.72
CA LEU A 248 -8.06 -2.06 5.63
C LEU A 248 -7.64 -1.82 4.20
N ILE A 249 -6.91 -0.75 3.98
CA ILE A 249 -6.46 -0.31 2.67
C ILE A 249 -4.96 0.01 2.69
N GLY A 250 -4.34 0.06 1.52
CA GLY A 250 -2.96 0.48 1.35
C GLY A 250 -2.81 1.48 0.23
N TRP A 251 -1.81 2.33 0.38
CA TRP A 251 -1.38 3.31 -0.61
C TRP A 251 0.12 3.52 -0.51
N GLY A 252 0.69 4.17 -1.49
CA GLY A 252 2.07 4.62 -1.46
C GLY A 252 2.59 4.97 -2.83
N SER A 253 3.51 5.93 -2.88
CA SER A 253 4.27 6.27 -4.08
C SER A 253 5.70 6.62 -3.69
N PRO A 254 6.70 5.99 -4.29
CA PRO A 254 8.10 6.32 -4.06
C PRO A 254 8.57 7.53 -4.88
N PHE A 255 7.77 7.99 -5.85
CA PHE A 255 8.19 8.99 -6.82
C PHE A 255 8.00 10.40 -6.30
N ASP A 256 6.75 10.76 -5.96
CA ASP A 256 6.42 12.07 -5.46
C ASP A 256 5.30 11.95 -4.42
N ALA A 257 5.40 12.67 -3.31
CA ALA A 257 4.38 12.67 -2.27
C ALA A 257 3.01 13.07 -2.81
N ASP A 258 2.93 13.99 -3.77
CA ASP A 258 1.70 14.45 -4.39
C ASP A 258 0.93 13.34 -5.13
N ASP A 259 1.65 12.33 -5.63
CA ASP A 259 1.07 11.27 -6.46
C ASP A 259 -0.09 10.54 -5.74
N HIS A 260 0.02 10.35 -4.42
CA HIS A 260 -1.07 9.74 -3.66
C HIS A 260 -1.70 10.68 -2.63
N THR A 261 -0.94 11.54 -1.93
CA THR A 261 -1.47 12.31 -0.80
C THR A 261 -2.62 13.24 -1.20
N TYR A 262 -2.48 13.96 -2.30
CA TYR A 262 -3.52 14.87 -2.76
C TYR A 262 -4.82 14.16 -3.15
N LYS A 263 -4.74 13.03 -3.85
CA LYS A 263 -5.93 12.30 -4.28
C LYS A 263 -6.59 11.49 -3.16
N VAL A 264 -5.83 11.09 -2.12
CA VAL A 264 -6.30 10.26 -1.01
C VAL A 264 -6.83 11.10 0.14
N PHE A 265 -6.13 12.19 0.52
CA PHE A 265 -6.48 12.99 1.70
C PHE A 265 -7.16 14.32 1.36
N GLY A 266 -7.11 14.79 0.11
CA GLY A 266 -7.78 16.02 -0.30
C GLY A 266 -9.31 15.85 -0.36
N THR A 267 -10.04 16.84 0.14
CA THR A 267 -11.52 16.85 0.18
C THR A 267 -12.11 16.65 -1.22
N GLY A 268 -12.97 15.66 -1.37
CA GLY A 268 -13.69 15.37 -2.62
C GLY A 268 -12.80 14.90 -3.77
N LYS A 269 -11.57 14.44 -3.52
CA LYS A 269 -10.67 13.89 -4.54
C LYS A 269 -11.00 12.44 -4.86
N GLY A 270 -10.59 12.01 -6.06
CA GLY A 270 -11.06 10.75 -6.66
C GLY A 270 -10.67 9.45 -5.95
N ALA A 271 -9.64 9.48 -5.09
CA ALA A 271 -9.24 8.33 -4.27
C ALA A 271 -9.47 8.57 -2.76
N ASN A 272 -10.17 9.64 -2.40
CA ASN A 272 -10.60 9.89 -1.02
C ASN A 272 -11.85 9.08 -0.71
N TYR A 273 -11.68 7.77 -0.57
CA TYR A 273 -12.77 6.84 -0.23
C TYR A 273 -13.24 6.97 1.22
N SER A 274 -12.44 7.61 2.08
CA SER A 274 -12.79 7.88 3.47
C SER A 274 -13.85 8.98 3.64
N GLY A 275 -14.06 9.82 2.63
CA GLY A 275 -14.86 11.04 2.79
C GLY A 275 -14.21 12.05 3.74
N TYR A 276 -12.93 11.90 4.06
CA TYR A 276 -12.19 12.81 4.93
C TYR A 276 -12.19 14.24 4.38
N SER A 277 -12.34 15.22 5.28
CA SER A 277 -12.35 16.64 4.93
C SER A 277 -11.69 17.45 6.06
N ASN A 278 -10.62 18.15 5.72
CA ASN A 278 -9.94 19.07 6.64
C ASN A 278 -9.36 20.24 5.81
N GLU A 279 -9.83 21.45 6.10
CA GLU A 279 -9.45 22.66 5.35
C GLU A 279 -7.94 22.93 5.35
N LYS A 280 -7.24 22.64 6.45
CA LYS A 280 -5.79 22.82 6.54
C LYS A 280 -5.03 21.77 5.72
N VAL A 281 -5.48 20.52 5.75
CA VAL A 281 -4.91 19.47 4.89
C VAL A 281 -5.07 19.85 3.42
N ASP A 282 -6.23 20.34 3.02
CA ASP A 282 -6.47 20.82 1.64
C ASP A 282 -5.56 21.98 1.27
N GLU A 283 -5.39 22.94 2.19
CA GLU A 283 -4.50 24.10 2.00
C GLU A 283 -3.05 23.62 1.82
N TYR A 284 -2.53 22.80 2.73
CA TYR A 284 -1.14 22.38 2.72
C TYR A 284 -0.81 21.50 1.49
N LEU A 285 -1.67 20.58 1.15
CA LEU A 285 -1.51 19.77 -0.06
C LEU A 285 -1.58 20.61 -1.34
N THR A 286 -2.46 21.63 -1.36
CA THR A 286 -2.55 22.55 -2.50
C THR A 286 -1.28 23.40 -2.62
N LEU A 287 -0.76 23.92 -1.52
CA LEU A 287 0.47 24.72 -1.50
C LEU A 287 1.69 23.87 -1.89
N ALA A 288 1.82 22.65 -1.38
CA ALA A 288 2.91 21.74 -1.74
C ALA A 288 3.00 21.49 -3.26
N ARG A 289 1.89 21.57 -4.00
CA ARG A 289 1.85 21.41 -5.46
C ARG A 289 2.22 22.67 -6.25
N GLN A 290 2.15 23.85 -5.62
CA GLN A 290 2.37 25.13 -6.29
C GLN A 290 3.85 25.51 -6.37
N TYR A 291 4.69 24.91 -5.54
CA TYR A 291 6.12 25.19 -5.49
C TYR A 291 6.92 24.11 -6.19
N GLU A 292 8.03 24.51 -6.83
CA GLU A 292 8.95 23.59 -7.51
C GLU A 292 10.16 23.24 -6.64
N ASP A 293 10.54 24.11 -5.73
CA ASP A 293 11.68 23.90 -4.85
C ASP A 293 11.35 22.91 -3.71
N GLN A 294 12.27 21.99 -3.49
CA GLN A 294 12.10 20.89 -2.56
C GLN A 294 11.95 21.35 -1.11
N GLU A 295 12.63 22.42 -0.69
CA GLU A 295 12.61 22.92 0.68
C GLU A 295 11.23 23.49 1.04
N THR A 296 10.67 24.32 0.14
CA THR A 296 9.31 24.86 0.34
C THR A 296 8.26 23.76 0.30
N ARG A 297 8.37 22.80 -0.59
CA ARG A 297 7.46 21.65 -0.64
C ARG A 297 7.52 20.83 0.65
N ALA A 298 8.72 20.53 1.16
CA ALA A 298 8.92 19.79 2.41
C ALA A 298 8.15 20.47 3.55
N LYS A 299 8.29 21.79 3.72
CA LYS A 299 7.58 22.53 4.74
C LYS A 299 6.05 22.34 4.73
N TYR A 300 5.45 22.28 3.53
CA TYR A 300 4.00 22.08 3.45
C TYR A 300 3.61 20.61 3.65
N TYR A 301 4.47 19.67 3.28
CA TYR A 301 4.26 18.25 3.62
C TYR A 301 4.45 17.99 5.11
N ASP A 302 5.35 18.70 5.80
CA ASP A 302 5.47 18.62 7.26
C ASP A 302 4.18 19.10 7.94
N LEU A 303 3.68 20.29 7.56
CA LEU A 303 2.40 20.82 8.07
C LEU A 303 1.21 19.91 7.77
N PHE A 304 1.19 19.27 6.60
CA PHE A 304 0.18 18.27 6.23
C PHE A 304 0.24 17.06 7.17
N GLN A 305 1.43 16.51 7.39
CA GLN A 305 1.61 15.33 8.24
C GLN A 305 1.26 15.64 9.70
N GLU A 306 1.68 16.78 10.22
CA GLU A 306 1.31 17.24 11.55
C GLU A 306 -0.22 17.42 11.73
N GLU A 307 -0.91 17.96 10.72
CA GLU A 307 -2.36 18.15 10.79
C GLU A 307 -3.09 16.83 10.67
N LEU A 308 -2.64 15.93 9.78
CA LEU A 308 -3.20 14.59 9.62
C LEU A 308 -3.01 13.75 10.90
N ALA A 309 -1.91 13.93 11.63
CA ALA A 309 -1.70 13.25 12.90
C ALA A 309 -2.66 13.75 13.99
N LYS A 310 -3.03 15.04 13.99
CA LYS A 310 -4.01 15.61 14.94
C LYS A 310 -5.46 15.22 14.63
N ASP A 311 -5.76 14.99 13.37
CA ASP A 311 -7.09 14.63 12.86
C ASP A 311 -6.98 13.41 11.93
N PRO A 312 -6.78 12.19 12.47
CA PRO A 312 -6.42 11.02 11.68
C PRO A 312 -7.55 10.56 10.75
N ALA A 313 -7.28 10.50 9.46
CA ALA A 313 -8.15 9.85 8.47
C ALA A 313 -8.00 8.32 8.50
N TYR A 314 -6.85 7.85 8.99
CA TYR A 314 -6.45 6.45 9.03
C TYR A 314 -5.78 6.11 10.37
N ALA A 315 -6.02 4.93 10.89
CA ALA A 315 -5.10 4.30 11.82
C ALA A 315 -4.03 3.57 11.00
N PHE A 316 -2.89 4.23 10.75
CA PHE A 316 -1.76 3.62 10.05
C PHE A 316 -1.20 2.46 10.87
N ILE A 317 -0.87 1.32 10.22
CA ILE A 317 -0.38 0.11 10.90
C ILE A 317 1.06 -0.19 10.51
N CYS A 318 1.34 -0.45 9.25
CA CYS A 318 2.67 -0.82 8.80
C CYS A 318 2.96 -0.38 7.37
N TYR A 319 4.23 -0.20 7.06
CA TYR A 319 4.76 -0.31 5.71
C TYR A 319 5.17 -1.75 5.49
N ILE A 320 4.84 -2.30 4.34
CA ILE A 320 5.21 -3.65 3.95
C ILE A 320 6.46 -3.63 3.08
N ASP A 321 7.24 -4.69 3.12
CA ASP A 321 8.30 -4.95 2.15
C ASP A 321 7.79 -5.90 1.05
N ALA A 322 8.41 -5.86 -0.13
CA ALA A 322 8.08 -6.73 -1.24
C ALA A 322 9.13 -7.85 -1.35
N ASN A 323 8.68 -9.10 -1.23
CA ASN A 323 9.57 -10.25 -1.20
C ASN A 323 9.67 -10.85 -2.60
N TYR A 324 10.63 -10.38 -3.40
CA TYR A 324 10.93 -11.00 -4.67
C TYR A 324 11.90 -12.17 -4.48
N VAL A 325 11.55 -13.31 -5.02
CA VAL A 325 12.42 -14.49 -5.08
C VAL A 325 12.73 -14.77 -6.54
N ALA A 326 13.99 -14.87 -6.87
CA ALA A 326 14.44 -15.12 -8.23
C ALA A 326 15.45 -16.27 -8.27
N ASP A 327 15.50 -17.00 -9.39
CA ASP A 327 16.57 -17.95 -9.70
C ASP A 327 17.92 -17.25 -9.51
N SER A 328 18.85 -17.92 -8.81
CA SER A 328 20.17 -17.37 -8.52
C SER A 328 21.03 -17.10 -9.77
N ASP A 329 20.66 -17.67 -10.91
CA ASP A 329 21.30 -17.39 -12.21
C ASP A 329 20.95 -15.99 -12.74
N ILE A 330 19.86 -15.35 -12.29
CA ILE A 330 19.48 -14.00 -12.66
C ILE A 330 20.33 -12.99 -11.87
N LYS A 331 21.11 -12.17 -12.58
CA LYS A 331 21.99 -11.15 -12.02
C LYS A 331 21.58 -9.75 -12.46
N GLY A 332 21.96 -8.73 -11.68
CA GLY A 332 21.74 -7.32 -12.01
C GLY A 332 20.45 -6.72 -11.44
N ILE A 333 19.68 -7.47 -10.67
CA ILE A 333 18.53 -6.94 -9.93
C ILE A 333 19.05 -5.95 -8.88
N SER A 334 18.52 -4.73 -8.85
CA SER A 334 19.00 -3.67 -7.96
C SER A 334 18.08 -3.52 -6.74
N GLU A 335 18.68 -3.64 -5.55
CA GLU A 335 18.01 -3.40 -4.27
C GLU A 335 18.04 -1.93 -3.82
N LYS A 336 18.58 -1.02 -4.65
CA LYS A 336 18.81 0.38 -4.29
C LYS A 336 17.61 1.31 -4.53
N THR A 337 16.44 0.77 -4.78
CA THR A 337 15.24 1.56 -5.02
C THR A 337 14.15 1.22 -4.00
N VAL A 338 13.35 2.23 -3.65
CA VAL A 338 12.10 2.03 -2.92
C VAL A 338 11.01 1.70 -3.95
N LEU A 339 10.34 0.58 -3.78
CA LEU A 339 9.27 0.17 -4.67
C LEU A 339 7.95 0.88 -4.34
N GLY A 340 7.06 0.92 -5.32
CA GLY A 340 5.73 1.51 -5.18
C GLY A 340 4.73 0.56 -4.50
N HIS A 341 3.47 0.99 -4.54
CA HIS A 341 2.34 0.20 -4.09
C HIS A 341 2.32 -1.16 -4.81
N HIS A 342 2.05 -2.23 -4.06
CA HIS A 342 2.15 -3.62 -4.52
C HIS A 342 3.54 -4.02 -5.08
N GLY A 343 4.61 -3.43 -4.56
CA GLY A 343 5.97 -3.79 -4.98
C GLY A 343 6.35 -3.36 -6.41
N VAL A 344 5.55 -2.50 -7.05
CA VAL A 344 5.82 -2.05 -8.43
C VAL A 344 7.13 -1.29 -8.51
N GLY A 345 7.93 -1.60 -9.53
CA GLY A 345 9.17 -0.87 -9.83
C GLY A 345 10.45 -1.71 -9.86
N ILE A 346 10.40 -3.01 -9.51
CA ILE A 346 11.58 -3.89 -9.50
C ILE A 346 12.29 -3.92 -10.87
N PHE A 347 11.54 -3.82 -11.95
CA PHE A 347 12.05 -3.91 -13.33
C PHE A 347 12.66 -2.62 -13.87
N TRP A 348 12.88 -1.60 -13.04
CA TRP A 348 13.36 -0.29 -13.48
C TRP A 348 14.73 -0.33 -14.20
N ASN A 349 15.58 -1.30 -13.87
CA ASN A 349 16.89 -1.53 -14.49
C ASN A 349 17.00 -2.86 -15.23
N ILE A 350 15.88 -3.42 -15.70
CA ILE A 350 15.82 -4.75 -16.34
C ILE A 350 16.75 -4.89 -17.55
N GLN A 351 17.11 -3.81 -18.22
CA GLN A 351 18.08 -3.81 -19.33
C GLN A 351 19.50 -4.24 -18.88
N GLU A 352 19.80 -4.15 -17.58
CA GLU A 352 21.08 -4.53 -17.01
C GLU A 352 21.10 -6.00 -16.54
N TRP A 353 19.91 -6.62 -16.42
CA TRP A 353 19.80 -7.99 -15.96
C TRP A 353 20.37 -8.98 -16.95
N GLU A 354 20.98 -10.05 -16.45
CA GLU A 354 21.53 -11.13 -17.26
C GLU A 354 21.32 -12.49 -16.58
N ILE A 355 21.26 -13.55 -17.37
CA ILE A 355 21.23 -14.93 -16.91
C ILE A 355 22.64 -15.51 -17.05
N VAL A 356 23.24 -15.89 -15.91
CA VAL A 356 24.60 -16.43 -15.83
C VAL A 356 24.53 -17.90 -15.42
N LYS A 357 24.62 -18.78 -16.39
CA LYS A 357 24.63 -20.25 -16.17
C LYS A 357 26.04 -20.77 -15.93
#